data_b7381d71035e324eafa38ef9489dc53d
#
_entry.id   b7381d71035e324eafa38ef9489dc53d
#
_cell.length_a   1.000
_cell.length_b   1.000
_cell.length_c   1.000
_cell.angle_alpha   90.00
_cell.angle_beta   90.00
_cell.angle_gamma   90.00
#
_symmetry.space_group_name_H-M   'P 1'
#
loop_
_entity.id
_entity.type
_entity.pdbx_description
1 polymer ?
#
loop_
_entity_poly.entity_id
_entity_poly.type
_entity_poly.pdbx_seq_one_letter_code
_entity_poly.pdbx_strand_id
1 'polypeptide(L)'
;MKKNNPNLTNEQKSVLFEEGTEPPGSSELNNEKREGSYHCANCGVKLFESNTKYESGSGWPSFFQSLPDVFETKTDHPLGYARTEYHCKNCGGHHGHIFADGPQATGKRYCNNGVCLVFKEKA
;
A
#
# COMPACT_ATOMS: atom_id res chain seq x y z
N MET A 1 -5.94 -4.81 18.81
CA MET A 1 -7.32 -4.39 18.52
C MET A 1 -7.37 -3.61 17.22
N LYS A 2 -8.25 -3.98 16.31
CA LYS A 2 -8.37 -3.28 15.03
C LYS A 2 -9.18 -1.99 15.20
N LYS A 3 -8.68 -0.92 14.63
CA LYS A 3 -9.40 0.36 14.61
C LYS A 3 -9.96 0.55 13.21
N ASN A 4 -11.26 0.77 13.10
CA ASN A 4 -11.90 1.01 11.82
C ASN A 4 -12.29 2.47 11.70
N ASN A 5 -11.93 3.06 10.56
CA ASN A 5 -12.34 4.41 10.24
C ASN A 5 -13.80 4.38 9.78
N PRO A 6 -14.72 5.06 10.46
CA PRO A 6 -16.14 5.02 10.06
C PRO A 6 -16.43 5.75 8.75
N ASN A 7 -15.48 6.53 8.25
CA ASN A 7 -15.67 7.32 7.04
C ASN A 7 -15.13 6.65 5.78
N LEU A 8 -14.74 5.37 5.85
CA LEU A 8 -14.23 4.66 4.68
C LEU A 8 -15.33 4.48 3.64
N THR A 9 -14.95 4.58 2.37
CA THR A 9 -15.85 4.25 1.26
C THR A 9 -16.01 2.74 1.16
N ASN A 10 -17.02 2.28 0.41
CA ASN A 10 -17.20 0.85 0.18
C ASN A 10 -15.99 0.25 -0.54
N GLU A 11 -15.39 0.99 -1.47
CA GLU A 11 -14.20 0.55 -2.19
C GLU A 11 -13.01 0.36 -1.23
N GLN A 12 -12.81 1.31 -0.32
CA GLN A 12 -11.76 1.20 0.68
C GLN A 12 -11.97 -0.02 1.59
N LYS A 13 -13.21 -0.24 2.03
CA LYS A 13 -13.53 -1.39 2.87
C LYS A 13 -13.29 -2.71 2.16
N SER A 14 -13.64 -2.78 0.88
CA SER A 14 -13.44 -4.00 0.09
C SER A 14 -11.96 -4.38 0.01
N VAL A 15 -11.09 -3.40 -0.20
CA VAL A 15 -9.66 -3.69 -0.29
C VAL A 15 -9.06 -3.95 1.09
N LEU A 16 -9.34 -3.10 2.07
CA LEU A 16 -8.73 -3.19 3.41
C LEU A 16 -9.17 -4.43 4.17
N PHE A 17 -10.44 -4.80 4.08
CA PHE A 17 -11.01 -5.84 4.95
C PHE A 17 -11.37 -7.13 4.23
N GLU A 18 -11.51 -7.09 2.90
CA GLU A 18 -11.89 -8.25 2.11
C GLU A 18 -10.80 -8.66 1.11
N GLU A 19 -9.61 -8.10 1.25
CA GLU A 19 -8.44 -8.39 0.42
C GLU A 19 -8.70 -8.16 -1.08
N GLY A 20 -9.52 -7.15 -1.40
CA GLY A 20 -9.77 -6.78 -2.78
C GLY A 20 -8.59 -6.04 -3.40
N THR A 21 -8.73 -5.70 -4.66
CA THR A 21 -7.71 -4.97 -5.41
C THR A 21 -8.39 -3.89 -6.24
N GLU A 22 -7.87 -2.65 -6.17
CA GLU A 22 -8.38 -1.59 -7.01
C GLU A 22 -7.98 -1.82 -8.46
N PRO A 23 -8.76 -1.34 -9.45
CA PRO A 23 -8.35 -1.45 -10.84
C PRO A 23 -7.04 -0.71 -11.12
N PRO A 24 -6.19 -1.23 -12.01
CA PRO A 24 -4.95 -0.54 -12.34
C PRO A 24 -5.24 0.83 -12.97
N GLY A 25 -4.44 1.82 -12.60
CA GLY A 25 -4.58 3.18 -13.10
C GLY A 25 -5.68 3.99 -12.46
N SER A 26 -6.40 3.45 -11.48
CA SER A 26 -7.56 4.13 -10.89
C SER A 26 -7.20 5.15 -9.82
N SER A 27 -6.03 5.04 -9.19
CA SER A 27 -5.66 5.94 -8.10
C SER A 27 -4.93 7.18 -8.61
N GLU A 28 -5.33 8.35 -8.11
CA GLU A 28 -4.62 9.59 -8.37
C GLU A 28 -3.21 9.56 -7.80
N LEU A 29 -2.96 8.73 -6.78
CA LEU A 29 -1.65 8.62 -6.15
C LEU A 29 -0.61 8.01 -7.08
N ASN A 30 -1.01 7.36 -8.17
CA ASN A 30 -0.05 6.90 -9.18
C ASN A 30 0.83 8.04 -9.68
N ASN A 31 0.28 9.23 -9.78
CA ASN A 31 0.98 10.40 -10.31
C ASN A 31 1.41 11.38 -9.23
N GLU A 32 1.29 11.02 -7.96
CA GLU A 32 1.65 11.91 -6.86
C GLU A 32 3.16 12.03 -6.76
N LYS A 33 3.68 13.25 -6.89
CA LYS A 33 5.13 13.51 -6.89
C LYS A 33 5.57 14.53 -5.86
N ARG A 34 4.64 15.09 -5.10
CA ARG A 34 4.99 16.05 -4.05
C ARG A 34 5.69 15.34 -2.90
N GLU A 35 6.52 16.09 -2.18
CA GLU A 35 7.13 15.54 -0.96
C GLU A 35 6.09 15.42 0.15
N GLY A 36 6.17 14.33 0.88
CA GLY A 36 5.25 14.09 1.98
C GLY A 36 5.31 12.65 2.45
N SER A 37 4.21 12.18 2.97
CA SER A 37 4.11 10.83 3.52
C SER A 37 2.78 10.20 3.16
N TYR A 38 2.76 8.86 3.21
CA TYR A 38 1.58 8.05 2.88
C TYR A 38 1.16 7.29 4.13
N HIS A 39 -0.11 7.40 4.47
CA HIS A 39 -0.66 6.87 5.71
C HIS A 39 -1.78 5.87 5.43
N CYS A 40 -1.98 4.93 6.34
CA CYS A 40 -3.08 3.98 6.23
C CYS A 40 -4.42 4.72 6.28
N ALA A 41 -5.28 4.48 5.29
CA ALA A 41 -6.59 5.15 5.24
C ALA A 41 -7.48 4.75 6.41
N ASN A 42 -7.26 3.56 6.99
CA ASN A 42 -8.09 3.08 8.09
C ASN A 42 -7.63 3.62 9.45
N CYS A 43 -6.33 3.46 9.77
CA CYS A 43 -5.86 3.79 11.13
C CYS A 43 -4.97 5.03 11.21
N GLY A 44 -4.52 5.56 10.05
CA GLY A 44 -3.72 6.79 10.01
C GLY A 44 -2.23 6.62 10.26
N VAL A 45 -1.75 5.40 10.49
CA VAL A 45 -0.33 5.19 10.74
C VAL A 45 0.49 5.53 9.49
N LYS A 46 1.65 6.15 9.67
CA LYS A 46 2.52 6.49 8.56
C LYS A 46 3.20 5.21 8.04
N LEU A 47 3.10 4.97 6.74
CA LEU A 47 3.58 3.74 6.13
C LEU A 47 4.77 3.94 5.20
N PHE A 48 4.76 5.01 4.40
CA PHE A 48 5.79 5.27 3.40
C PHE A 48 6.17 6.74 3.40
N GLU A 49 7.44 7.00 3.06
CA GLU A 49 7.91 8.34 2.76
C GLU A 49 7.89 8.55 1.25
N SER A 50 7.64 9.78 0.80
CA SER A 50 7.56 10.07 -0.63
C SER A 50 8.86 9.77 -1.38
N ASN A 51 10.00 9.83 -0.71
CA ASN A 51 11.29 9.55 -1.35
C ASN A 51 11.49 8.08 -1.69
N THR A 52 10.61 7.19 -1.25
CA THR A 52 10.65 5.77 -1.62
C THR A 52 9.67 5.42 -2.73
N LYS A 53 8.81 6.38 -3.13
CA LYS A 53 7.87 6.16 -4.21
C LYS A 53 8.58 6.28 -5.56
N TYR A 54 8.23 5.39 -6.50
CA TYR A 54 8.76 5.44 -7.85
C TYR A 54 7.71 4.97 -8.85
N GLU A 55 7.94 5.25 -10.12
CA GLU A 55 7.02 4.84 -11.19
C GLU A 55 7.40 3.46 -11.69
N SER A 56 6.58 2.47 -11.34
CA SER A 56 6.82 1.09 -11.74
C SER A 56 6.14 0.72 -13.05
N GLY A 57 5.17 1.54 -13.49
CA GLY A 57 4.36 1.21 -14.66
C GLY A 57 3.32 0.14 -14.42
N SER A 58 3.13 -0.27 -13.16
CA SER A 58 2.21 -1.37 -12.83
C SER A 58 0.74 -0.96 -12.77
N GLY A 59 0.45 0.34 -12.67
CA GLY A 59 -0.92 0.82 -12.52
C GLY A 59 -1.33 1.07 -11.08
N TRP A 60 -0.45 0.83 -10.12
CA TRP A 60 -0.69 1.09 -8.69
C TRP A 60 0.47 1.90 -8.13
N PRO A 61 0.21 2.71 -7.07
CA PRO A 61 1.31 3.38 -6.37
C PRO A 61 2.35 2.38 -5.92
N SER A 62 3.61 2.64 -6.21
CA SER A 62 4.70 1.70 -5.93
C SER A 62 5.79 2.37 -5.12
N PHE A 63 6.38 1.60 -4.20
CA PHE A 63 7.41 2.07 -3.29
C PHE A 63 8.49 1.00 -3.20
N PHE A 64 9.74 1.39 -3.04
CA PHE A 64 10.81 0.39 -2.88
C PHE A 64 11.13 0.10 -1.42
N GLN A 65 10.54 0.83 -0.48
CA GLN A 65 10.80 0.62 0.95
C GLN A 65 9.65 1.23 1.77
N SER A 66 9.24 0.53 2.82
CA SER A 66 8.29 1.06 3.80
C SER A 66 9.05 1.54 5.04
N LEU A 67 8.34 2.21 5.95
CA LEU A 67 8.88 2.46 7.29
C LEU A 67 9.03 1.13 8.01
N PRO A 68 9.96 1.03 9.00
CA PRO A 68 10.13 -0.22 9.73
C PRO A 68 8.91 -0.54 10.59
N ASP A 69 8.61 -1.82 10.73
CA ASP A 69 7.59 -2.36 11.64
C ASP A 69 6.17 -1.85 11.41
N VAL A 70 5.84 -1.42 10.20
CA VAL A 70 4.47 -0.96 9.90
C VAL A 70 3.60 -2.02 9.24
N PHE A 71 4.20 -3.07 8.68
CA PHE A 71 3.47 -4.11 7.97
C PHE A 71 3.79 -5.50 8.52
N GLU A 72 2.78 -6.38 8.42
CA GLU A 72 2.97 -7.82 8.54
C GLU A 72 2.73 -8.44 7.18
N THR A 73 3.41 -9.55 6.89
CA THR A 73 3.33 -10.21 5.59
C THR A 73 2.83 -11.62 5.74
N LYS A 74 2.20 -12.11 4.66
CA LYS A 74 1.87 -13.53 4.55
C LYS A 74 1.96 -13.93 3.08
N THR A 75 2.18 -15.23 2.84
CA THR A 75 2.22 -15.77 1.49
C THR A 75 0.82 -16.18 1.04
N ASP A 76 0.43 -15.81 -0.19
CA ASP A 76 -0.79 -16.30 -0.77
C ASP A 76 -0.50 -16.96 -2.14
N HIS A 77 -1.46 -17.74 -2.66
CA HIS A 77 -1.28 -18.52 -3.88
C HIS A 77 -2.53 -18.41 -4.77
N PRO A 78 -2.90 -17.21 -5.24
CA PRO A 78 -4.18 -17.06 -5.95
C PRO A 78 -4.21 -17.71 -7.33
N LEU A 79 -3.06 -17.86 -8.00
CA LEU A 79 -2.99 -18.38 -9.37
C LEU A 79 -1.95 -19.49 -9.50
N GLY A 80 -1.72 -20.26 -8.44
CA GLY A 80 -0.77 -21.35 -8.46
C GLY A 80 0.68 -20.95 -8.24
N TYR A 81 0.97 -19.67 -8.03
CA TYR A 81 2.30 -19.19 -7.64
C TYR A 81 2.21 -18.36 -6.35
N ALA A 82 3.30 -18.37 -5.60
CA ALA A 82 3.34 -17.68 -4.32
C ALA A 82 3.53 -16.17 -4.51
N ARG A 83 2.76 -15.39 -3.75
CA ARG A 83 2.96 -13.94 -3.66
C ARG A 83 3.07 -13.56 -2.20
N THR A 84 3.80 -12.47 -1.92
CA THR A 84 3.88 -11.93 -0.57
C THR A 84 2.91 -10.77 -0.44
N GLU A 85 1.90 -10.97 0.39
CA GLU A 85 0.88 -9.98 0.71
C GLU A 85 1.31 -9.23 1.97
N TYR A 86 0.94 -7.94 2.08
CA TYR A 86 1.23 -7.22 3.31
C TYR A 86 0.01 -6.47 3.83
N HIS A 87 -0.07 -6.39 5.16
CA HIS A 87 -1.16 -5.76 5.90
C HIS A 87 -0.60 -4.72 6.85
N CYS A 88 -1.40 -3.71 7.14
CA CYS A 88 -1.05 -2.75 8.18
C CYS A 88 -0.96 -3.47 9.52
N LYS A 89 0.19 -3.40 10.17
CA LYS A 89 0.40 -4.06 11.46
C LYS A 89 -0.52 -3.48 12.54
N ASN A 90 -0.82 -2.18 12.45
CA ASN A 90 -1.61 -1.50 13.45
C ASN A 90 -3.10 -1.86 13.41
N CYS A 91 -3.68 -1.99 12.22
CA CYS A 91 -5.13 -2.24 12.10
C CYS A 91 -5.49 -3.53 11.37
N GLY A 92 -4.52 -4.20 10.77
CA GLY A 92 -4.76 -5.44 10.04
C GLY A 92 -5.32 -5.25 8.63
N GLY A 93 -5.47 -4.02 8.16
CA GLY A 93 -6.01 -3.77 6.82
C GLY A 93 -5.05 -4.21 5.73
N HIS A 94 -5.60 -4.87 4.70
CA HIS A 94 -4.83 -5.32 3.54
C HIS A 94 -4.42 -4.12 2.69
N HIS A 95 -3.16 -4.04 2.29
CA HIS A 95 -2.66 -2.94 1.47
C HIS A 95 -2.22 -3.38 0.07
N GLY A 96 -1.58 -4.52 -0.07
CA GLY A 96 -1.10 -4.95 -1.37
C GLY A 96 -0.12 -6.10 -1.30
N HIS A 97 0.80 -6.14 -2.26
CA HIS A 97 1.77 -7.23 -2.38
C HIS A 97 3.18 -6.68 -2.60
N ILE A 98 4.18 -7.47 -2.19
CA ILE A 98 5.59 -7.16 -2.39
C ILE A 98 6.15 -8.09 -3.46
N PHE A 99 6.83 -7.50 -4.44
CA PHE A 99 7.48 -8.26 -5.51
C PHE A 99 8.98 -8.02 -5.46
N ALA A 100 9.75 -8.95 -6.03
CA ALA A 100 11.22 -8.90 -5.99
C ALA A 100 11.81 -8.21 -7.22
N ASP A 101 11.03 -7.43 -7.94
CA ASP A 101 11.42 -6.75 -9.17
C ASP A 101 11.53 -5.23 -9.00
N GLY A 102 11.87 -4.78 -7.81
CA GLY A 102 12.01 -3.36 -7.52
C GLY A 102 13.40 -2.83 -7.87
N PRO A 103 13.61 -1.51 -7.65
CA PRO A 103 14.90 -0.88 -7.94
C PRO A 103 15.99 -1.38 -7.03
N GLN A 104 17.25 -1.11 -7.41
CA GLN A 104 18.43 -1.67 -6.74
C GLN A 104 18.55 -1.32 -5.27
N ALA A 105 17.94 -0.23 -4.81
CA ALA A 105 18.04 0.19 -3.41
C ALA A 105 17.63 -0.92 -2.44
N THR A 106 16.55 -1.66 -2.76
CA THR A 106 16.10 -2.78 -1.93
C THR A 106 15.81 -4.04 -2.75
N GLY A 107 15.64 -3.89 -4.06
CA GLY A 107 15.17 -4.97 -4.92
C GLY A 107 13.71 -5.30 -4.74
N LYS A 108 12.97 -4.52 -3.96
CA LYS A 108 11.57 -4.78 -3.63
C LYS A 108 10.65 -3.76 -4.28
N ARG A 109 9.47 -4.22 -4.69
CA ARG A 109 8.40 -3.35 -5.15
C ARG A 109 7.18 -3.61 -4.27
N TYR A 110 6.86 -2.61 -3.44
CA TYR A 110 5.62 -2.59 -2.65
C TYR A 110 4.54 -2.02 -3.55
N CYS A 111 3.66 -2.88 -4.03
CA CYS A 111 2.55 -2.47 -4.88
C CYS A 111 1.33 -2.26 -3.99
N ASN A 112 0.99 -1.00 -3.70
CA ASN A 112 -0.04 -0.67 -2.73
C ASN A 112 -1.29 -0.18 -3.43
N ASN A 113 -2.46 -0.63 -2.95
CA ASN A 113 -3.72 -0.10 -3.45
C ASN A 113 -3.87 1.34 -2.98
N GLY A 114 -4.04 2.26 -3.93
CA GLY A 114 -4.10 3.69 -3.62
C GLY A 114 -5.27 4.07 -2.73
N VAL A 115 -6.40 3.35 -2.84
CA VAL A 115 -7.56 3.62 -1.99
C VAL A 115 -7.27 3.37 -0.51
N CYS A 116 -6.22 2.60 -0.20
CA CYS A 116 -5.82 2.28 1.17
C CYS A 116 -4.87 3.32 1.76
N LEU A 117 -4.49 4.33 0.98
CA LEU A 117 -3.50 5.32 1.39
C LEU A 117 -4.11 6.72 1.44
N VAL A 118 -3.63 7.52 2.39
CA VAL A 118 -3.89 8.95 2.43
C VAL A 118 -2.52 9.64 2.31
N PHE A 119 -2.37 10.51 1.32
CA PHE A 119 -1.15 11.29 1.15
C PHE A 119 -1.25 12.57 1.97
N LYS A 120 -0.17 12.90 2.69
CA LYS A 120 -0.06 14.15 3.42
C LYS A 120 1.17 14.88 2.91
N GLU A 121 0.96 16.04 2.33
CA GLU A 121 2.05 16.86 1.82
C GLU A 121 2.92 17.36 2.96
N LYS A 122 4.22 17.42 2.72
CA LYS A 122 5.17 17.94 3.70
C LYS A 122 4.91 19.41 3.97
N ALA A 123 4.82 19.77 5.23
CA ALA A 123 4.58 21.16 5.64
C ALA A 123 5.82 22.03 5.43
#